data_1fb5330ad59ca8f90a8524d995264deb
#
_entry.id   1fb5330ad59ca8f90a8524d995264deb
#
_cell.length_a   1.000
_cell.length_b   1.000
_cell.length_c   1.000
_cell.angle_alpha   90.00
_cell.angle_beta   90.00
_cell.angle_gamma   90.00
#
_symmetry.space_group_name_H-M   'P 1'
#
loop_
_entity.id
_entity.type
_entity.pdbx_description
1 polymer ?
#
loop_
_entity_poly.entity_id
_entity_poly.type
_entity_poly.pdbx_seq_one_letter_code
_entity_poly.pdbx_strand_id
1 'polypeptide(L)'
;MRIKKTVWTFFMIIMAAMLVLIINSRVQLTSEIVVGGADSVFVKTDSLKDPMDEYRSSNKVSLEKYADLEFPVITITEWQYILINGSTPIKSYAPTVKQFGSDGPYVDKRIIESLSDLVSAAKEAGFEPYISVGYRSYADQQQLFNEKASELSKNGAYTYEEAQSIAAEIVAKPGTSDHQTGLAVDILDKEYEVLDYSQMDAKFFDWLDANCAQFGFIKRYPSNKKSVTGWDEPWHYRYVGKEAAEFITGNGMCLE
;
A
#
# COMPACT_ATOMS: atom_id res chain seq x y z
N MET A 1 3.32 -54.36 -21.02
CA MET A 1 3.68 -53.41 -19.96
C MET A 1 4.42 -52.16 -20.47
N ARG A 2 4.59 -51.96 -21.79
CA ARG A 2 5.24 -50.77 -22.37
C ARG A 2 4.30 -49.60 -22.66
N ILE A 3 2.99 -49.85 -22.87
CA ILE A 3 2.01 -48.81 -23.25
C ILE A 3 1.69 -47.82 -22.08
N LYS A 4 1.77 -48.26 -20.83
CA LYS A 4 1.45 -47.39 -19.67
C LYS A 4 2.49 -46.27 -19.41
N LYS A 5 3.76 -46.47 -19.79
CA LYS A 5 4.79 -45.43 -19.61
C LYS A 5 4.65 -44.29 -20.63
N THR A 6 4.27 -44.63 -21.87
CA THR A 6 4.13 -43.62 -22.94
C THR A 6 2.92 -42.71 -22.71
N VAL A 7 1.82 -43.23 -22.17
CA VAL A 7 0.62 -42.46 -21.85
C VAL A 7 0.87 -41.49 -20.67
N TRP A 8 1.65 -41.94 -19.68
CA TRP A 8 2.01 -41.11 -18.53
C TRP A 8 2.95 -39.95 -18.91
N THR A 9 3.91 -40.20 -19.81
CA THR A 9 4.81 -39.17 -20.34
C THR A 9 4.05 -38.13 -21.16
N PHE A 10 3.06 -38.56 -21.97
CA PHE A 10 2.21 -37.66 -22.74
C PHE A 10 1.30 -36.80 -21.85
N PHE A 11 0.79 -37.36 -20.75
CA PHE A 11 -0.05 -36.62 -19.80
C PHE A 11 0.75 -35.58 -19.01
N MET A 12 1.98 -35.89 -18.64
CA MET A 12 2.89 -34.93 -17.96
C MET A 12 3.33 -33.79 -18.89
N ILE A 13 3.52 -34.06 -20.19
CA ILE A 13 3.84 -33.01 -21.17
C ILE A 13 2.65 -32.10 -21.41
N ILE A 14 1.42 -32.63 -21.46
CA ILE A 14 0.19 -31.82 -21.60
C ILE A 14 -0.06 -30.97 -20.34
N MET A 15 0.16 -31.52 -19.15
CA MET A 15 0.05 -30.76 -17.88
C MET A 15 1.09 -29.67 -17.79
N ALA A 16 2.33 -29.91 -18.22
CA ALA A 16 3.37 -28.88 -18.26
C ALA A 16 3.05 -27.77 -19.28
N ALA A 17 2.51 -28.14 -20.44
CA ALA A 17 2.07 -27.19 -21.47
C ALA A 17 0.84 -26.38 -21.03
N MET A 18 -0.11 -26.99 -20.29
CA MET A 18 -1.23 -26.23 -19.69
C MET A 18 -0.78 -25.29 -18.57
N LEU A 19 0.19 -25.68 -17.75
CA LEU A 19 0.74 -24.80 -16.71
C LEU A 19 1.45 -23.58 -17.33
N VAL A 20 2.18 -23.77 -18.42
CA VAL A 20 2.81 -22.69 -19.21
C VAL A 20 1.76 -21.80 -19.86
N LEU A 21 0.63 -22.33 -20.34
CA LEU A 21 -0.48 -21.56 -20.92
C LEU A 21 -1.24 -20.74 -19.86
N ILE A 22 -1.37 -21.22 -18.62
CA ILE A 22 -2.02 -20.50 -17.54
C ILE A 22 -1.12 -19.36 -17.03
N ILE A 23 0.18 -19.55 -17.02
CA ILE A 23 1.16 -18.50 -16.69
C ILE A 23 1.22 -17.47 -17.83
N ASN A 24 1.08 -17.89 -19.09
CA ASN A 24 1.16 -17.03 -20.28
C ASN A 24 -0.07 -16.13 -20.50
N SER A 25 -1.20 -16.37 -19.84
CA SER A 25 -2.37 -15.48 -19.94
C SER A 25 -2.20 -14.14 -19.19
N ARG A 26 -1.09 -13.97 -18.47
CA ARG A 26 -0.76 -12.70 -17.76
C ARG A 26 0.62 -12.11 -18.08
N VAL A 27 1.44 -12.80 -18.88
CA VAL A 27 2.78 -12.32 -19.27
C VAL A 27 3.02 -12.75 -20.70
N GLN A 28 3.36 -11.86 -21.63
CA GLN A 28 3.83 -12.22 -22.96
C GLN A 28 5.20 -12.92 -22.82
N LEU A 29 5.17 -14.25 -22.71
CA LEU A 29 6.37 -15.09 -22.71
C LEU A 29 6.71 -15.46 -24.16
N THR A 30 7.75 -14.90 -24.71
CA THR A 30 8.47 -15.49 -25.85
C THR A 30 9.45 -16.51 -25.27
N SER A 31 9.01 -17.78 -25.19
CA SER A 31 9.87 -18.90 -24.80
C SER A 31 10.02 -19.87 -25.97
N GLU A 32 11.24 -20.13 -26.39
CA GLU A 32 11.54 -21.30 -27.24
C GLU A 32 11.68 -22.53 -26.37
N ILE A 33 10.90 -23.56 -26.68
CA ILE A 33 11.06 -24.87 -26.06
C ILE A 33 12.14 -25.62 -26.84
N VAL A 34 13.32 -25.77 -26.23
CA VAL A 34 14.38 -26.62 -26.79
C VAL A 34 14.25 -28.02 -26.20
N VAL A 35 13.90 -28.98 -27.00
CA VAL A 35 13.86 -30.40 -26.60
C VAL A 35 15.29 -30.96 -26.69
N GLY A 36 15.95 -31.10 -25.58
CA GLY A 36 17.20 -31.86 -25.48
C GLY A 36 16.88 -33.36 -25.37
N GLY A 37 17.83 -34.23 -25.84
CA GLY A 37 17.58 -35.67 -25.93
C GLY A 37 17.07 -36.34 -24.65
N ALA A 38 16.40 -37.39 -24.88
CA ALA A 38 15.58 -38.39 -24.16
C ALA A 38 15.16 -38.19 -22.68
N ASP A 39 15.85 -37.39 -21.85
CA ASP A 39 15.58 -37.34 -20.39
C ASP A 39 15.60 -35.91 -19.75
N SER A 40 15.67 -34.82 -20.51
CA SER A 40 15.63 -33.48 -19.96
C SER A 40 14.94 -32.46 -20.88
N VAL A 41 13.92 -31.79 -20.35
CA VAL A 41 13.27 -30.64 -20.99
C VAL A 41 13.81 -29.38 -20.30
N PHE A 42 14.57 -28.59 -21.04
CA PHE A 42 15.01 -27.26 -20.57
C PHE A 42 14.15 -26.17 -21.22
N VAL A 43 13.57 -25.33 -20.42
CA VAL A 43 12.95 -24.08 -20.90
C VAL A 43 14.03 -23.00 -20.86
N LYS A 44 14.57 -22.64 -22.03
CA LYS A 44 15.43 -21.47 -22.14
C LYS A 44 14.54 -20.22 -22.15
N THR A 45 14.43 -19.57 -21.01
CA THR A 45 13.84 -18.23 -20.93
C THR A 45 14.87 -17.22 -21.38
N ASP A 46 14.81 -16.81 -22.64
CA ASP A 46 15.51 -15.59 -23.05
C ASP A 46 14.82 -14.42 -22.33
N SER A 47 15.51 -13.96 -21.28
CA SER A 47 15.15 -12.79 -20.46
C SER A 47 13.64 -12.68 -20.18
N LEU A 48 13.21 -13.30 -19.10
CA LEU A 48 12.07 -12.79 -18.33
C LEU A 48 12.43 -11.32 -18.05
N LYS A 49 11.93 -10.39 -18.85
CA LYS A 49 11.85 -9.00 -18.40
C LYS A 49 10.94 -9.05 -17.19
N ASP A 50 11.56 -8.95 -16.01
CA ASP A 50 10.82 -8.74 -14.77
C ASP A 50 9.86 -7.57 -15.07
N PRO A 51 8.55 -7.69 -14.82
CA PRO A 51 7.62 -6.55 -14.90
C PRO A 51 8.15 -5.33 -14.12
N MET A 52 9.01 -5.58 -13.12
CA MET A 52 9.76 -4.55 -12.41
C MET A 52 10.88 -3.93 -13.26
N ASP A 53 11.41 -4.60 -14.29
CA ASP A 53 12.43 -4.00 -15.18
C ASP A 53 11.80 -2.96 -16.11
N GLU A 54 10.57 -3.17 -16.56
CA GLU A 54 9.80 -2.19 -17.33
C GLU A 54 9.37 -1.02 -16.43
N TYR A 55 8.94 -1.29 -15.20
CA TYR A 55 8.68 -0.27 -14.18
C TYR A 55 9.97 0.50 -13.81
N ARG A 56 11.10 -0.19 -13.63
CA ARG A 56 12.43 0.41 -13.38
C ARG A 56 12.94 1.19 -14.57
N SER A 57 12.62 0.79 -15.82
CA SER A 57 13.06 1.49 -17.03
C SER A 57 12.20 2.70 -17.37
N SER A 58 10.90 2.67 -17.05
CA SER A 58 9.96 3.78 -17.27
C SER A 58 10.07 4.84 -16.16
N ASN A 59 10.34 4.41 -14.92
CA ASN A 59 10.67 5.26 -13.79
C ASN A 59 12.19 5.14 -13.56
N LYS A 60 13.01 5.81 -14.36
CA LYS A 60 14.45 5.98 -14.07
C LYS A 60 14.65 6.79 -12.78
N VAL A 61 14.20 6.24 -11.67
CA VAL A 61 14.79 6.55 -10.39
C VAL A 61 16.16 5.89 -10.44
N SER A 62 17.17 6.69 -10.73
CA SER A 62 18.55 6.22 -10.70
C SER A 62 18.82 5.65 -9.32
N LEU A 63 18.92 4.32 -9.21
CA LEU A 63 19.34 3.65 -7.97
C LEU A 63 20.71 4.16 -7.51
N GLU A 64 21.48 4.78 -8.40
CA GLU A 64 22.73 5.49 -8.09
C GLU A 64 22.53 6.56 -7.02
N LYS A 65 21.35 7.21 -6.97
CA LYS A 65 21.01 8.17 -5.91
C LYS A 65 20.99 7.56 -4.51
N TYR A 66 20.78 6.27 -4.42
CA TYR A 66 20.64 5.53 -3.16
C TYR A 66 21.80 4.56 -2.91
N ALA A 67 22.82 4.54 -3.80
CA ALA A 67 23.94 3.59 -3.74
C ALA A 67 24.80 3.77 -2.46
N ASP A 68 24.85 4.98 -1.93
CA ASP A 68 25.64 5.32 -0.74
C ASP A 68 24.81 5.32 0.56
N LEU A 69 23.52 4.94 0.50
CA LEU A 69 22.67 4.89 1.70
C LEU A 69 22.85 3.56 2.43
N GLU A 70 23.13 3.65 3.71
CA GLU A 70 23.03 2.51 4.62
C GLU A 70 21.56 2.26 4.96
N PHE A 71 20.96 1.26 4.31
CA PHE A 71 19.57 0.86 4.59
C PHE A 71 19.49 0.19 5.97
N PRO A 72 18.42 0.45 6.74
CA PRO A 72 18.18 -0.26 7.98
C PRO A 72 18.03 -1.76 7.72
N VAL A 73 18.49 -2.58 8.66
CA VAL A 73 18.33 -4.04 8.59
C VAL A 73 16.91 -4.40 9.04
N ILE A 74 15.98 -4.39 8.10
CA ILE A 74 14.57 -4.71 8.33
C ILE A 74 14.16 -6.00 7.62
N THR A 75 13.22 -6.73 8.22
CA THR A 75 12.57 -7.88 7.59
C THR A 75 11.24 -7.41 7.01
N ILE A 76 11.17 -7.23 5.70
CA ILE A 76 9.99 -6.68 4.99
C ILE A 76 8.68 -7.47 5.21
N THR A 77 8.76 -8.69 5.74
CA THR A 77 7.60 -9.51 6.11
C THR A 77 7.05 -9.19 7.50
N GLU A 78 7.69 -8.31 8.26
CA GLU A 78 7.17 -7.89 9.54
C GLU A 78 5.90 -7.04 9.37
N TRP A 79 5.02 -7.12 10.36
CA TRP A 79 3.67 -6.60 10.32
C TRP A 79 3.59 -5.08 10.06
N GLN A 80 4.58 -4.30 10.51
CA GLN A 80 4.61 -2.84 10.30
C GLN A 80 4.94 -2.44 8.86
N TYR A 81 5.52 -3.35 8.07
CA TYR A 81 5.94 -3.08 6.68
C TYR A 81 4.94 -3.53 5.63
N ILE A 82 3.73 -3.94 6.04
CA ILE A 82 2.66 -4.30 5.09
C ILE A 82 2.40 -3.11 4.17
N LEU A 83 2.75 -3.25 2.89
CA LEU A 83 2.40 -2.28 1.86
C LEU A 83 1.01 -2.61 1.32
N ILE A 84 0.11 -1.62 1.38
CA ILE A 84 -1.22 -1.70 0.80
C ILE A 84 -1.47 -0.44 -0.04
N ASN A 85 -1.81 -0.64 -1.31
CA ASN A 85 -2.13 0.42 -2.27
C ASN A 85 -2.84 -0.19 -3.49
N GLY A 86 -3.04 0.59 -4.55
CA GLY A 86 -3.69 0.14 -5.79
C GLY A 86 -2.99 -1.03 -6.49
N SER A 87 -1.67 -1.17 -6.31
CA SER A 87 -0.85 -2.24 -6.92
C SER A 87 -0.72 -3.47 -6.02
N THR A 88 -0.87 -3.30 -4.71
CA THR A 88 -0.77 -4.36 -3.70
C THR A 88 -2.03 -4.44 -2.83
N PRO A 89 -3.20 -4.79 -3.41
CA PRO A 89 -4.46 -4.84 -2.66
C PRO A 89 -4.50 -6.04 -1.72
N ILE A 90 -5.06 -5.83 -0.51
CA ILE A 90 -5.23 -6.86 0.52
C ILE A 90 -6.71 -7.03 0.84
N LYS A 91 -7.27 -8.24 0.60
CA LYS A 91 -8.70 -8.50 0.80
C LYS A 91 -9.07 -9.00 2.20
N SER A 92 -8.19 -9.75 2.85
CA SER A 92 -8.52 -10.54 4.05
C SER A 92 -7.68 -10.20 5.29
N TYR A 93 -6.96 -9.10 5.29
CA TYR A 93 -6.19 -8.69 6.47
C TYR A 93 -7.11 -8.02 7.49
N ALA A 94 -7.07 -8.51 8.73
CA ALA A 94 -7.80 -7.94 9.87
C ALA A 94 -6.85 -7.90 11.08
N PRO A 95 -6.38 -6.73 11.49
CA PRO A 95 -5.52 -6.59 12.67
C PRO A 95 -6.32 -6.81 13.96
N THR A 96 -5.61 -7.08 15.07
CA THR A 96 -6.21 -6.96 16.39
C THR A 96 -6.24 -5.50 16.78
N VAL A 97 -7.41 -4.90 16.77
CA VAL A 97 -7.60 -3.48 17.06
C VAL A 97 -7.96 -3.20 18.52
N LYS A 98 -7.61 -2.00 18.98
CA LYS A 98 -8.00 -1.45 20.28
C LYS A 98 -8.38 0.02 20.09
N GLN A 99 -9.37 0.49 20.84
CA GLN A 99 -9.78 1.89 20.84
C GLN A 99 -8.66 2.77 21.41
N PHE A 100 -8.38 3.87 20.71
CA PHE A 100 -7.42 4.88 21.17
C PHE A 100 -8.11 5.86 22.12
N GLY A 101 -7.65 5.91 23.35
CA GLY A 101 -8.32 6.70 24.40
C GLY A 101 -9.71 6.15 24.78
N SER A 102 -10.59 7.03 25.27
CA SER A 102 -11.94 6.72 25.69
C SER A 102 -12.97 6.71 24.57
N ASP A 103 -12.76 7.55 23.56
CA ASP A 103 -13.72 7.91 22.51
C ASP A 103 -13.11 8.05 21.10
N GLY A 104 -11.79 7.86 20.99
CA GLY A 104 -11.09 7.89 19.71
C GLY A 104 -11.37 6.65 18.82
N PRO A 105 -10.83 6.62 17.60
CA PRO A 105 -11.00 5.50 16.69
C PRO A 105 -10.25 4.26 17.14
N TYR A 106 -10.60 3.11 16.55
CA TYR A 106 -9.83 1.88 16.73
C TYR A 106 -8.56 1.94 15.87
N VAL A 107 -7.45 1.42 16.40
CA VAL A 107 -6.17 1.24 15.70
C VAL A 107 -5.59 -0.13 16.03
N ASP A 108 -4.58 -0.59 15.29
CA ASP A 108 -3.85 -1.79 15.67
C ASP A 108 -3.31 -1.64 17.10
N LYS A 109 -3.58 -2.63 17.96
CA LYS A 109 -3.19 -2.55 19.38
C LYS A 109 -1.70 -2.32 19.60
N ARG A 110 -0.86 -2.70 18.62
CA ARG A 110 0.61 -2.60 18.70
C ARG A 110 1.12 -1.18 18.57
N ILE A 111 0.35 -0.27 17.97
CA ILE A 111 0.76 1.13 17.77
C ILE A 111 0.22 2.08 18.84
N ILE A 112 -0.60 1.61 19.78
CA ILE A 112 -1.27 2.46 20.80
C ILE A 112 -0.26 3.30 21.58
N GLU A 113 0.84 2.71 22.02
CA GLU A 113 1.87 3.39 22.82
C GLU A 113 2.54 4.49 21.97
N SER A 114 3.05 4.15 20.80
CA SER A 114 3.69 5.10 19.88
C SER A 114 2.76 6.25 19.48
N LEU A 115 1.47 5.95 19.25
CA LEU A 115 0.47 6.97 18.94
C LEU A 115 0.19 7.88 20.14
N SER A 116 0.14 7.31 21.36
CA SER A 116 -0.03 8.07 22.59
C SER A 116 1.14 9.02 22.84
N ASP A 117 2.35 8.55 22.59
CA ASP A 117 3.58 9.36 22.74
C ASP A 117 3.61 10.51 21.73
N LEU A 118 3.27 10.26 20.46
CA LEU A 118 3.14 11.29 19.43
C LEU A 118 2.11 12.37 19.82
N VAL A 119 0.91 11.93 20.25
CA VAL A 119 -0.17 12.82 20.69
C VAL A 119 0.25 13.64 21.91
N SER A 120 0.96 13.03 22.86
CA SER A 120 1.45 13.71 24.06
C SER A 120 2.49 14.76 23.73
N ALA A 121 3.45 14.45 22.86
CA ALA A 121 4.46 15.38 22.40
C ALA A 121 3.86 16.57 21.62
N ALA A 122 2.82 16.32 20.80
CA ALA A 122 2.11 17.40 20.12
C ALA A 122 1.40 18.33 21.11
N LYS A 123 0.80 17.80 22.17
CA LYS A 123 0.18 18.61 23.24
C LYS A 123 1.21 19.42 24.01
N GLU A 124 2.37 18.84 24.31
CA GLU A 124 3.49 19.56 24.96
C GLU A 124 4.03 20.68 24.07
N ALA A 125 3.95 20.54 22.75
CA ALA A 125 4.30 21.58 21.78
C ALA A 125 3.20 22.65 21.64
N GLY A 126 2.06 22.53 22.33
CA GLY A 126 0.99 23.51 22.39
C GLY A 126 -0.12 23.30 21.36
N PHE A 127 -0.21 22.12 20.72
CA PHE A 127 -1.28 21.75 19.80
C PHE A 127 -2.39 20.95 20.51
N GLU A 128 -3.53 20.79 19.83
CA GLU A 128 -4.67 19.99 20.31
C GLU A 128 -4.95 18.83 19.33
N PRO A 129 -4.05 17.83 19.22
CA PRO A 129 -4.16 16.78 18.23
C PRO A 129 -5.45 15.96 18.42
N TYR A 130 -6.16 15.76 17.31
CA TYR A 130 -7.37 14.97 17.21
C TYR A 130 -7.19 13.82 16.20
N ILE A 131 -7.42 12.60 16.63
CA ILE A 131 -7.36 11.42 15.75
C ILE A 131 -8.77 11.19 15.18
N SER A 132 -8.96 11.59 13.93
CA SER A 132 -10.28 11.54 13.29
C SER A 132 -10.61 10.18 12.70
N VAL A 133 -9.63 9.49 12.12
CA VAL A 133 -9.79 8.17 11.51
C VAL A 133 -8.66 7.24 11.94
N GLY A 134 -9.01 5.99 12.20
CA GLY A 134 -8.06 4.90 12.46
C GLY A 134 -8.37 3.70 11.58
N TYR A 135 -8.55 2.52 12.18
CA TYR A 135 -8.87 1.28 11.46
C TYR A 135 -10.22 1.39 10.74
N ARG A 136 -10.21 0.94 9.50
CA ARG A 136 -11.41 0.77 8.67
C ARG A 136 -11.37 -0.61 8.03
N SER A 137 -12.39 -1.44 8.29
CA SER A 137 -12.44 -2.78 7.70
C SER A 137 -12.62 -2.73 6.17
N TYR A 138 -12.34 -3.85 5.51
CA TYR A 138 -12.63 -4.00 4.08
C TYR A 138 -14.12 -3.69 3.77
N ALA A 139 -15.03 -4.15 4.63
CA ALA A 139 -16.47 -3.93 4.44
C ALA A 139 -16.85 -2.45 4.60
N ASP A 140 -16.30 -1.77 5.59
CA ASP A 140 -16.55 -0.33 5.81
C ASP A 140 -15.96 0.50 4.65
N GLN A 141 -14.77 0.13 4.16
CA GLN A 141 -14.17 0.76 2.98
C GLN A 141 -15.03 0.55 1.73
N GLN A 142 -15.61 -0.65 1.56
CA GLN A 142 -16.52 -0.94 0.47
C GLN A 142 -17.79 -0.10 0.54
N GLN A 143 -18.35 0.04 1.74
CA GLN A 143 -19.52 0.90 1.95
C GLN A 143 -19.20 2.36 1.60
N LEU A 144 -18.13 2.91 2.15
CA LEU A 144 -17.67 4.28 1.88
C LEU A 144 -17.47 4.53 0.38
N PHE A 145 -16.82 3.61 -0.33
CA PHE A 145 -16.58 3.70 -1.76
C PHE A 145 -17.89 3.69 -2.56
N ASN A 146 -18.82 2.78 -2.20
CA ASN A 146 -20.12 2.68 -2.87
C ASN A 146 -21.01 3.91 -2.60
N GLU A 147 -20.94 4.47 -1.39
CA GLU A 147 -21.65 5.70 -1.03
C GLU A 147 -21.14 6.88 -1.87
N LYS A 148 -19.81 7.02 -2.01
CA LYS A 148 -19.22 8.07 -2.86
C LYS A 148 -19.60 7.90 -4.32
N ALA A 149 -19.55 6.70 -4.88
CA ALA A 149 -19.98 6.44 -6.26
C ALA A 149 -21.48 6.75 -6.45
N SER A 150 -22.30 6.38 -5.46
CA SER A 150 -23.75 6.68 -5.49
C SER A 150 -24.04 8.18 -5.40
N GLU A 151 -23.29 8.91 -4.56
CA GLU A 151 -23.39 10.37 -4.46
C GLU A 151 -23.11 11.03 -5.81
N LEU A 152 -22.01 10.64 -6.47
CA LEU A 152 -21.60 11.19 -7.76
C LEU A 152 -22.61 10.89 -8.88
N SER A 153 -23.29 9.75 -8.83
CA SER A 153 -24.28 9.35 -9.84
C SER A 153 -25.69 9.94 -9.63
N LYS A 154 -26.02 10.43 -8.41
CA LYS A 154 -27.38 10.88 -8.03
C LYS A 154 -27.97 11.92 -8.95
N ASN A 155 -27.18 12.81 -9.52
CA ASN A 155 -27.65 13.93 -10.33
C ASN A 155 -27.72 13.58 -11.84
N GLY A 156 -27.47 12.30 -12.21
CA GLY A 156 -27.52 11.85 -13.61
C GLY A 156 -26.39 12.40 -14.50
N ALA A 157 -25.38 13.07 -13.90
CA ALA A 157 -24.22 13.57 -14.63
C ALA A 157 -23.28 12.45 -15.09
N TYR A 158 -23.28 11.33 -14.34
CA TYR A 158 -22.45 10.15 -14.59
C TYR A 158 -23.27 8.87 -14.48
N THR A 159 -22.96 7.87 -15.29
CA THR A 159 -23.37 6.49 -15.04
C THR A 159 -22.73 6.00 -13.75
N TYR A 160 -23.24 4.93 -13.14
CA TYR A 160 -22.65 4.39 -11.92
C TYR A 160 -21.21 3.89 -12.13
N GLU A 161 -20.90 3.35 -13.32
CA GLU A 161 -19.55 2.90 -13.69
C GLU A 161 -18.56 4.07 -13.81
N GLU A 162 -18.97 5.18 -14.45
CA GLU A 162 -18.18 6.41 -14.48
C GLU A 162 -17.98 6.99 -13.08
N ALA A 163 -19.04 7.00 -12.28
CA ALA A 163 -19.00 7.46 -10.89
C ALA A 163 -18.06 6.62 -10.02
N GLN A 164 -17.98 5.30 -10.22
CA GLN A 164 -16.99 4.45 -9.54
C GLN A 164 -15.55 4.81 -9.94
N SER A 165 -15.32 5.15 -11.19
CA SER A 165 -13.99 5.56 -11.67
C SER A 165 -13.56 6.88 -11.04
N ILE A 166 -14.47 7.85 -10.95
CA ILE A 166 -14.22 9.14 -10.29
C ILE A 166 -14.08 8.96 -8.78
N ALA A 167 -14.94 8.13 -8.15
CA ALA A 167 -14.85 7.83 -6.73
C ALA A 167 -13.47 7.26 -6.34
N ALA A 168 -12.84 6.48 -7.22
CA ALA A 168 -11.52 5.89 -6.98
C ALA A 168 -10.38 6.93 -6.94
N GLU A 169 -10.60 8.14 -7.41
CA GLU A 169 -9.67 9.28 -7.31
C GLU A 169 -9.86 10.08 -6.01
N ILE A 170 -10.93 9.80 -5.26
CA ILE A 170 -11.32 10.52 -4.04
C ILE A 170 -11.24 9.62 -2.81
N VAL A 171 -11.62 8.35 -2.97
CA VAL A 171 -11.68 7.33 -1.91
C VAL A 171 -11.00 6.07 -2.40
N ALA A 172 -10.08 5.54 -1.62
CA ALA A 172 -9.37 4.30 -1.95
C ALA A 172 -10.38 3.15 -2.19
N LYS A 173 -10.10 2.33 -3.22
CA LYS A 173 -10.90 1.12 -3.47
C LYS A 173 -10.81 0.16 -2.29
N PRO A 174 -11.84 -0.67 -2.04
CA PRO A 174 -11.78 -1.70 -1.00
C PRO A 174 -10.55 -2.61 -1.18
N GLY A 175 -9.81 -2.79 -0.11
CA GLY A 175 -8.57 -3.56 -0.13
C GLY A 175 -7.32 -2.77 -0.52
N THR A 176 -7.41 -1.46 -0.79
CA THR A 176 -6.26 -0.62 -1.15
C THR A 176 -6.01 0.54 -0.19
N SER A 177 -6.80 0.66 0.87
CA SER A 177 -6.68 1.70 1.89
C SER A 177 -5.73 1.28 3.02
N ASP A 178 -4.81 2.15 3.39
CA ASP A 178 -3.89 1.96 4.52
C ASP A 178 -4.63 1.79 5.86
N HIS A 179 -5.80 2.41 6.03
CA HIS A 179 -6.64 2.27 7.22
C HIS A 179 -7.06 0.82 7.48
N GLN A 180 -7.10 -0.04 6.45
CA GLN A 180 -7.40 -1.47 6.64
C GLN A 180 -6.31 -2.20 7.42
N THR A 181 -5.09 -1.68 7.46
CA THR A 181 -4.01 -2.26 8.25
C THR A 181 -4.16 -1.97 9.75
N GLY A 182 -4.92 -0.94 10.12
CA GLY A 182 -4.96 -0.38 11.48
C GLY A 182 -3.69 0.38 11.87
N LEU A 183 -2.73 0.51 10.94
CA LEU A 183 -1.44 1.18 11.15
C LEU A 183 -1.46 2.64 10.69
N ALA A 184 -2.52 3.07 10.02
CA ALA A 184 -2.70 4.43 9.55
C ALA A 184 -3.73 5.18 10.41
N VAL A 185 -3.47 6.45 10.60
CA VAL A 185 -4.34 7.39 11.31
C VAL A 185 -4.38 8.73 10.59
N ASP A 186 -5.56 9.36 10.59
CA ASP A 186 -5.70 10.76 10.20
C ASP A 186 -5.63 11.61 11.46
N ILE A 187 -4.62 12.49 11.51
CA ILE A 187 -4.35 13.37 12.66
C ILE A 187 -4.62 14.80 12.23
N LEU A 188 -5.46 15.50 13.00
CA LEU A 188 -5.86 16.88 12.78
C LEU A 188 -5.45 17.74 13.97
N ASP A 189 -5.42 19.07 13.82
CA ASP A 189 -5.14 20.04 14.89
C ASP A 189 -6.36 20.30 15.79
N LYS A 190 -7.54 19.86 15.36
CA LYS A 190 -8.81 19.82 16.10
C LYS A 190 -9.83 18.97 15.37
N GLU A 191 -11.01 18.82 15.94
CA GLU A 191 -12.13 18.18 15.25
C GLU A 191 -12.71 19.08 14.16
N TYR A 192 -12.91 18.50 12.96
CA TYR A 192 -13.55 19.14 11.81
C TYR A 192 -14.71 18.30 11.32
N GLU A 193 -15.80 18.92 10.90
CA GLU A 193 -16.95 18.25 10.28
C GLU A 193 -16.60 17.71 8.88
N VAL A 194 -15.70 18.39 8.17
CA VAL A 194 -15.25 18.04 6.82
C VAL A 194 -13.74 18.16 6.76
N LEU A 195 -13.06 17.19 6.17
CA LEU A 195 -11.62 17.24 5.90
C LEU A 195 -11.36 18.25 4.77
N ASP A 196 -11.06 19.48 5.17
CA ASP A 196 -10.64 20.56 4.26
C ASP A 196 -9.31 21.14 4.75
N TYR A 197 -8.25 20.76 4.05
CA TYR A 197 -6.89 21.17 4.38
C TYR A 197 -6.71 22.70 4.46
N SER A 198 -7.46 23.45 3.66
CA SER A 198 -7.37 24.92 3.66
C SER A 198 -7.81 25.58 4.97
N GLN A 199 -8.54 24.83 5.82
CA GLN A 199 -9.04 25.30 7.13
C GLN A 199 -8.16 24.84 8.31
N MET A 200 -7.19 23.96 8.05
CA MET A 200 -6.35 23.34 9.08
C MET A 200 -5.10 24.17 9.36
N ASP A 201 -4.54 24.05 10.58
CA ASP A 201 -3.32 24.77 10.96
C ASP A 201 -2.09 24.16 10.29
N ALA A 202 -1.51 24.89 9.33
CA ALA A 202 -0.29 24.46 8.64
C ALA A 202 0.88 24.22 9.61
N LYS A 203 0.97 24.99 10.72
CA LYS A 203 2.04 24.82 11.72
C LYS A 203 1.95 23.48 12.43
N PHE A 204 0.74 22.97 12.62
CA PHE A 204 0.55 21.65 13.20
C PHE A 204 1.11 20.54 12.29
N PHE A 205 0.82 20.62 10.98
CA PHE A 205 1.35 19.65 10.03
C PHE A 205 2.86 19.79 9.83
N ASP A 206 3.40 21.03 9.82
CA ASP A 206 4.85 21.25 9.81
C ASP A 206 5.53 20.60 11.02
N TRP A 207 4.91 20.72 12.20
CA TRP A 207 5.40 20.08 13.41
C TRP A 207 5.31 18.55 13.33
N LEU A 208 4.18 17.99 12.87
CA LEU A 208 4.00 16.55 12.68
C LEU A 208 5.04 15.99 11.70
N ASP A 209 5.23 16.63 10.56
CA ASP A 209 6.19 16.21 9.54
C ASP A 209 7.64 16.20 10.07
N ALA A 210 7.97 17.15 10.96
CA ALA A 210 9.29 17.21 11.58
C ALA A 210 9.50 16.20 12.72
N ASN A 211 8.42 15.73 13.37
CA ASN A 211 8.53 14.98 14.62
C ASN A 211 7.97 13.56 14.56
N CYS A 212 7.07 13.22 13.63
CA CYS A 212 6.37 11.94 13.64
C CYS A 212 7.31 10.72 13.55
N ALA A 213 8.45 10.85 12.87
CA ALA A 213 9.40 9.76 12.65
C ALA A 213 9.98 9.22 13.96
N GLN A 214 10.27 10.06 14.95
CA GLN A 214 10.79 9.62 16.25
C GLN A 214 9.80 8.75 17.05
N PHE A 215 8.50 8.75 16.66
CA PHE A 215 7.45 7.92 17.21
C PHE A 215 7.08 6.75 16.28
N GLY A 216 7.84 6.55 15.19
CA GLY A 216 7.66 5.46 14.25
C GLY A 216 6.61 5.71 13.16
N PHE A 217 6.15 6.94 12.99
CA PHE A 217 5.20 7.33 11.94
C PHE A 217 5.89 8.06 10.80
N ILE A 218 5.33 7.91 9.60
CA ILE A 218 5.69 8.70 8.42
C ILE A 218 4.45 9.43 7.91
N LYS A 219 4.64 10.59 7.29
CA LYS A 219 3.65 11.16 6.38
C LYS A 219 3.51 10.23 5.18
N ARG A 220 2.38 9.57 5.06
CA ARG A 220 2.19 8.49 4.08
C ARG A 220 2.13 8.99 2.64
N TYR A 221 1.49 10.14 2.44
CA TYR A 221 1.18 10.71 1.13
C TYR A 221 1.68 12.15 1.00
N PRO A 222 3.01 12.36 0.99
CA PRO A 222 3.55 13.72 0.82
C PRO A 222 3.30 14.22 -0.61
N SER A 223 2.96 15.50 -0.77
CA SER A 223 2.57 16.13 -2.03
C SER A 223 3.61 15.96 -3.14
N ASN A 224 4.90 16.03 -2.79
CA ASN A 224 6.02 15.83 -3.74
C ASN A 224 6.21 14.37 -4.17
N LYS A 225 5.45 13.42 -3.64
CA LYS A 225 5.46 11.99 -3.98
C LYS A 225 4.13 11.51 -4.60
N LYS A 226 3.20 12.40 -4.87
CA LYS A 226 1.88 12.06 -5.43
C LYS A 226 1.96 11.20 -6.71
N SER A 227 2.98 11.39 -7.53
CA SER A 227 3.21 10.58 -8.74
C SER A 227 3.55 9.11 -8.44
N VAL A 228 4.01 8.80 -7.23
CA VAL A 228 4.37 7.45 -6.77
C VAL A 228 3.24 6.87 -5.92
N THR A 229 2.78 7.63 -4.93
CA THR A 229 1.78 7.17 -3.96
C THR A 229 0.35 7.21 -4.48
N GLY A 230 0.08 8.05 -5.50
CA GLY A 230 -1.25 8.32 -6.04
C GLY A 230 -2.04 9.38 -5.26
N TRP A 231 -1.64 9.72 -4.03
CA TRP A 231 -2.39 10.56 -3.10
C TRP A 231 -1.58 11.77 -2.61
N ASP A 232 -2.28 12.75 -2.08
CA ASP A 232 -1.75 13.92 -1.37
C ASP A 232 -2.68 14.19 -0.20
N GLU A 233 -2.29 13.70 0.97
CA GLU A 233 -3.11 13.76 2.19
C GLU A 233 -2.23 14.21 3.36
N PRO A 234 -2.24 15.49 3.71
CA PRO A 234 -1.36 16.04 4.75
C PRO A 234 -1.68 15.53 6.16
N TRP A 235 -2.89 15.03 6.39
CA TRP A 235 -3.36 14.48 7.67
C TRP A 235 -3.03 13.00 7.88
N HIS A 236 -2.66 12.26 6.81
CA HIS A 236 -2.55 10.81 6.84
C HIS A 236 -1.15 10.34 7.22
N TYR A 237 -1.04 9.75 8.41
CA TYR A 237 0.22 9.22 8.96
C TYR A 237 0.16 7.71 9.11
N ARG A 238 1.26 7.05 8.72
CA ARG A 238 1.40 5.61 8.75
C ARG A 238 2.51 5.17 9.69
N TYR A 239 2.20 4.23 10.59
CA TYR A 239 3.20 3.60 11.44
C TYR A 239 4.02 2.56 10.66
N VAL A 240 5.35 2.66 10.75
CA VAL A 240 6.32 1.75 10.13
C VAL A 240 7.45 1.35 11.09
N GLY A 241 7.35 1.72 12.38
CA GLY A 241 8.42 1.57 13.35
C GLY A 241 9.47 2.69 13.25
N LYS A 242 10.12 2.96 14.37
CA LYS A 242 11.00 4.15 14.51
C LYS A 242 12.15 4.16 13.51
N GLU A 243 12.89 3.05 13.42
CA GLU A 243 14.07 2.95 12.56
C GLU A 243 13.73 3.21 11.08
N ALA A 244 12.66 2.57 10.57
CA ALA A 244 12.21 2.77 9.21
C ALA A 244 11.63 4.18 9.00
N ALA A 245 10.90 4.73 9.98
CA ALA A 245 10.33 6.06 9.88
C ALA A 245 11.41 7.15 9.80
N GLU A 246 12.44 7.07 10.64
CA GLU A 246 13.58 7.98 10.62
C GLU A 246 14.35 7.89 9.30
N PHE A 247 14.56 6.67 8.77
CA PHE A 247 15.22 6.46 7.50
C PHE A 247 14.42 7.01 6.32
N ILE A 248 13.12 6.69 6.23
CA ILE A 248 12.21 7.13 5.15
C ILE A 248 12.11 8.66 5.14
N THR A 249 11.85 9.26 6.30
CA THR A 249 11.67 10.70 6.43
C THR A 249 12.97 11.44 6.17
N GLY A 250 14.08 11.00 6.79
CA GLY A 250 15.40 11.63 6.66
C GLY A 250 15.95 11.62 5.23
N ASN A 251 15.56 10.64 4.41
CA ASN A 251 15.98 10.54 3.01
C ASN A 251 14.91 11.03 2.02
N GLY A 252 13.81 11.62 2.51
CA GLY A 252 12.73 12.13 1.64
C GLY A 252 12.11 11.05 0.77
N MET A 253 11.97 9.83 1.29
CA MET A 253 11.37 8.66 0.63
C MET A 253 9.86 8.57 0.92
N CYS A 254 9.21 7.57 0.34
CA CYS A 254 7.86 7.09 0.68
C CYS A 254 7.92 5.58 0.92
N LEU A 255 6.80 4.98 1.30
CA LEU A 255 6.76 3.56 1.67
C LEU A 255 6.86 2.63 0.45
N GLU A 256 6.51 3.11 -0.76
CA GLU A 256 6.62 2.39 -2.03
C GLU A 256 8.05 2.00 -2.43
#